data_df378e07efd7f74b0d49a10cc84b5f61
#
_entry.id   df378e07efd7f74b0d49a10cc84b5f61
#
_cell.length_a   1.000
_cell.length_b   1.000
_cell.length_c   1.000
_cell.angle_alpha   90.00
_cell.angle_beta   90.00
_cell.angle_gamma   90.00
#
_symmetry.space_group_name_H-M   'P 1'
#
loop_
_entity.id
_entity.type
_entity.pdbx_description
1 polymer ?
#
loop_
_entity_poly.entity_id
_entity_poly.type
_entity_poly.pdbx_seq_one_letter_code
_entity_poly.pdbx_strand_id
1 'polypeptide(L)'
;MAERVLEISSIHKAFGDHEVLKGVDLNLDKGDVVSIIGSSGSGKTTLLRCVNLLEEYQQGEIKIDGRVIGYSNKKNKRTRVNNKQITQDRALTGMVFQSFNLFPHLSAAENIMLALRKVQKKSKKESAEIAQHWLEQVGLPDRGTSYPGQLSGGQQQRVAIARAVAMNPKLMLFDEVTSALDPELINEVLDVIKSLAIDGMTMLIVTHEMRFAYEVSKKVIFMNDGVIGEQGTPDEIFKNPSSERLSAFLKNTKF
;
A
#
# COMPACT_ATOMS: atom_id res chain seq x y z
N MET A 1 -20.55 14.24 -5.39
CA MET A 1 -19.50 13.44 -6.07
C MET A 1 -18.60 12.90 -4.98
N ALA A 2 -18.20 11.63 -5.06
CA ALA A 2 -17.26 11.08 -4.09
C ALA A 2 -15.91 11.80 -4.16
N GLU A 3 -15.27 12.03 -3.00
CA GLU A 3 -13.98 12.70 -2.88
C GLU A 3 -12.89 11.73 -3.34
N ARG A 4 -12.24 12.02 -4.47
CA ARG A 4 -11.21 11.15 -5.04
C ARG A 4 -9.88 11.34 -4.34
N VAL A 5 -9.31 10.25 -3.82
CA VAL A 5 -8.02 10.27 -3.11
C VAL A 5 -6.86 9.89 -4.02
N LEU A 6 -7.03 8.92 -4.92
CA LEU A 6 -6.00 8.52 -5.88
C LEU A 6 -6.54 8.58 -7.29
N GLU A 7 -5.78 9.21 -8.18
CA GLU A 7 -6.00 9.18 -9.64
C GLU A 7 -4.69 8.80 -10.32
N ILE A 8 -4.74 7.73 -11.09
CA ILE A 8 -3.64 7.25 -11.93
C ILE A 8 -4.11 7.33 -13.37
N SER A 9 -3.37 8.04 -14.21
CA SER A 9 -3.70 8.25 -15.61
C SER A 9 -2.55 7.81 -16.51
N SER A 10 -2.80 6.75 -17.28
CA SER A 10 -1.92 6.21 -18.33
C SER A 10 -0.47 6.04 -17.89
N ILE A 11 -0.24 5.33 -16.76
CA ILE A 11 1.11 5.12 -16.24
C ILE A 11 1.85 4.07 -17.05
N HIS A 12 3.01 4.49 -17.59
CA HIS A 12 3.98 3.63 -18.26
C HIS A 12 5.29 3.55 -17.47
N LYS A 13 5.77 2.33 -17.23
CA LYS A 13 7.04 2.06 -16.57
C LYS A 13 7.81 0.98 -17.27
N ALA A 14 9.05 1.29 -17.64
CA ALA A 14 10.00 0.32 -18.17
C ALA A 14 11.27 0.26 -17.29
N PHE A 15 11.92 -0.91 -17.28
CA PHE A 15 13.26 -1.15 -16.77
C PHE A 15 14.14 -1.57 -17.96
N GLY A 16 15.03 -0.69 -18.42
CA GLY A 16 15.71 -0.87 -19.70
C GLY A 16 14.69 -0.96 -20.83
N ASP A 17 14.77 -2.01 -21.64
CA ASP A 17 13.86 -2.25 -22.78
C ASP A 17 12.58 -3.02 -22.38
N HIS A 18 12.46 -3.44 -21.12
CA HIS A 18 11.30 -4.22 -20.64
C HIS A 18 10.23 -3.31 -20.04
N GLU A 19 9.11 -3.14 -20.74
CA GLU A 19 7.96 -2.38 -20.28
C GLU A 19 7.12 -3.23 -19.32
N VAL A 20 7.03 -2.78 -18.05
CA VAL A 20 6.33 -3.47 -16.95
C VAL A 20 4.93 -2.91 -16.71
N LEU A 21 4.72 -1.60 -16.90
CA LEU A 21 3.40 -0.98 -16.85
C LEU A 21 3.12 -0.32 -18.21
N LYS A 22 1.97 -0.64 -18.79
CA LYS A 22 1.63 -0.34 -20.20
C LYS A 22 0.34 0.50 -20.29
N GLY A 23 0.36 1.69 -19.66
CA GLY A 23 -0.79 2.60 -19.70
C GLY A 23 -1.85 2.23 -18.66
N VAL A 24 -1.47 2.15 -17.39
CA VAL A 24 -2.38 1.80 -16.28
C VAL A 24 -3.19 3.01 -15.87
N ASP A 25 -4.54 2.85 -15.82
CA ASP A 25 -5.50 3.83 -15.31
C ASP A 25 -6.24 3.29 -14.09
N LEU A 26 -6.26 4.04 -12.99
CA LEU A 26 -6.89 3.62 -11.74
C LEU A 26 -7.36 4.82 -10.91
N ASN A 27 -8.54 4.68 -10.31
CA ASN A 27 -9.09 5.69 -9.41
C ASN A 27 -9.57 5.04 -8.10
N LEU A 28 -9.30 5.71 -6.97
CA LEU A 28 -9.82 5.40 -5.64
C LEU A 28 -10.51 6.62 -5.05
N ASP A 29 -11.70 6.39 -4.50
CA ASP A 29 -12.41 7.38 -3.71
C ASP A 29 -12.05 7.23 -2.21
N LYS A 30 -12.29 8.26 -1.42
CA LYS A 30 -12.01 8.28 0.01
C LYS A 30 -12.80 7.19 0.75
N GLY A 31 -12.10 6.47 1.62
CA GLY A 31 -12.63 5.34 2.38
C GLY A 31 -12.78 4.04 1.58
N ASP A 32 -12.42 4.05 0.29
CA ASP A 32 -12.45 2.82 -0.51
C ASP A 32 -11.24 1.93 -0.22
N VAL A 33 -11.49 0.64 -0.18
CA VAL A 33 -10.48 -0.41 -0.22
C VAL A 33 -10.49 -1.03 -1.61
N VAL A 34 -9.36 -0.98 -2.30
CA VAL A 34 -9.19 -1.60 -3.61
C VAL A 34 -8.07 -2.63 -3.54
N SER A 35 -8.38 -3.88 -3.91
CA SER A 35 -7.38 -4.93 -4.00
C SER A 35 -6.92 -5.14 -5.44
N ILE A 36 -5.62 -5.33 -5.62
CA ILE A 36 -4.99 -5.71 -6.88
C ILE A 36 -4.54 -7.16 -6.77
N ILE A 37 -5.06 -8.01 -7.63
CA ILE A 37 -4.70 -9.41 -7.77
C ILE A 37 -4.08 -9.68 -9.14
N GLY A 38 -3.40 -10.80 -9.31
CA GLY A 38 -2.79 -11.19 -10.60
C GLY A 38 -1.52 -12.00 -10.42
N SER A 39 -1.02 -12.57 -11.50
CA SER A 39 0.17 -13.42 -11.50
C SER A 39 1.43 -12.66 -11.07
N SER A 40 2.46 -13.39 -10.62
CA SER A 40 3.78 -12.81 -10.40
C SER A 40 4.30 -12.18 -11.68
N GLY A 41 4.97 -11.02 -11.55
CA GLY A 41 5.48 -10.27 -12.71
C GLY A 41 4.45 -9.42 -13.45
N SER A 42 3.16 -9.41 -13.07
CA SER A 42 2.14 -8.59 -13.76
C SER A 42 2.25 -7.08 -13.51
N GLY A 43 3.18 -6.61 -12.68
CA GLY A 43 3.43 -5.18 -12.44
C GLY A 43 2.81 -4.59 -11.17
N LYS A 44 2.11 -5.39 -10.34
CA LYS A 44 1.39 -4.94 -9.13
C LYS A 44 2.27 -4.14 -8.15
N THR A 45 3.35 -4.75 -7.70
CA THR A 45 4.35 -4.11 -6.80
C THR A 45 4.97 -2.87 -7.45
N THR A 46 5.26 -2.93 -8.75
CA THR A 46 5.80 -1.78 -9.49
C THR A 46 4.82 -0.61 -9.51
N LEU A 47 3.53 -0.87 -9.70
CA LEU A 47 2.49 0.16 -9.63
C LEU A 47 2.44 0.82 -8.24
N LEU A 48 2.41 0.04 -7.15
CA LEU A 48 2.45 0.59 -5.79
C LEU A 48 3.70 1.45 -5.55
N ARG A 49 4.86 0.98 -6.01
CA ARG A 49 6.12 1.72 -5.88
C ARG A 49 6.13 3.02 -6.68
N CYS A 50 5.47 3.06 -7.84
CA CYS A 50 5.27 4.31 -8.58
C CYS A 50 4.36 5.28 -7.81
N VAL A 51 3.27 4.80 -7.20
CA VAL A 51 2.38 5.62 -6.38
C VAL A 51 3.10 6.21 -5.16
N ASN A 52 3.99 5.44 -4.52
CA ASN A 52 4.81 5.94 -3.40
C ASN A 52 6.08 6.69 -3.85
N LEU A 53 6.28 6.89 -5.16
CA LEU A 53 7.48 7.52 -5.74
C LEU A 53 8.80 6.81 -5.40
N LEU A 54 8.76 5.52 -5.03
CA LEU A 54 9.94 4.67 -4.88
C LEU A 54 10.51 4.26 -6.24
N GLU A 55 9.64 4.15 -7.25
CA GLU A 55 10.00 3.95 -8.64
C GLU A 55 9.59 5.17 -9.48
N GLU A 56 10.45 5.56 -10.41
CA GLU A 56 10.13 6.57 -11.41
C GLU A 56 9.37 5.93 -12.57
N TYR A 57 8.37 6.62 -13.10
CA TYR A 57 7.63 6.20 -14.28
C TYR A 57 7.85 7.18 -15.44
N GLN A 58 7.83 6.68 -16.69
CA GLN A 58 8.22 7.47 -17.85
C GLN A 58 7.08 8.32 -18.40
N GLN A 59 5.82 7.81 -18.36
CA GLN A 59 4.66 8.52 -18.89
C GLN A 59 3.48 8.43 -17.94
N GLY A 60 2.51 9.31 -18.12
CA GLY A 60 1.31 9.37 -17.31
C GLY A 60 1.40 10.33 -16.12
N GLU A 61 0.38 10.32 -15.28
CA GLU A 61 0.27 11.20 -14.12
C GLU A 61 -0.34 10.47 -12.92
N ILE A 62 0.15 10.76 -11.72
CA ILE A 62 -0.43 10.30 -10.45
C ILE A 62 -0.81 11.52 -9.64
N LYS A 63 -2.09 11.54 -9.18
CA LYS A 63 -2.57 12.53 -8.23
C LYS A 63 -2.98 11.85 -6.93
N ILE A 64 -2.65 12.49 -5.81
CA ILE A 64 -3.13 12.13 -4.48
C ILE A 64 -3.80 13.36 -3.88
N ASP A 65 -5.07 13.20 -3.45
CA ASP A 65 -5.87 14.28 -2.88
C ASP A 65 -5.92 15.51 -3.84
N GLY A 66 -6.14 15.24 -5.15
CA GLY A 66 -6.19 16.25 -6.23
C GLY A 66 -4.84 16.86 -6.63
N ARG A 67 -3.75 16.49 -5.98
CA ARG A 67 -2.41 17.03 -6.20
C ARG A 67 -1.55 16.08 -7.03
N VAL A 68 -0.98 16.57 -8.13
CA VAL A 68 0.04 15.85 -8.90
C VAL A 68 1.29 15.65 -8.05
N ILE A 69 1.75 14.40 -7.94
CA ILE A 69 2.91 14.03 -7.12
C ILE A 69 4.12 13.64 -7.99
N GLY A 70 5.33 13.89 -7.47
CA GLY A 70 6.60 13.46 -8.05
C GLY A 70 7.05 14.25 -9.27
N TYR A 71 6.14 14.85 -10.01
CA TYR A 71 6.45 15.56 -11.26
C TYR A 71 5.73 16.92 -11.32
N SER A 72 6.27 17.82 -12.13
CA SER A 72 5.65 19.11 -12.47
C SER A 72 5.75 19.35 -13.97
N ASN A 73 4.69 19.93 -14.53
CA ASN A 73 4.68 20.36 -15.94
C ASN A 73 5.06 21.84 -16.02
N LYS A 74 6.35 22.14 -16.24
CA LYS A 74 6.83 23.51 -16.46
C LYS A 74 7.15 23.70 -17.93
N LYS A 75 6.57 24.72 -18.55
CA LYS A 75 6.80 25.06 -19.98
C LYS A 75 6.61 23.86 -20.91
N ASN A 76 5.53 23.10 -20.75
CA ASN A 76 5.21 21.87 -21.49
C ASN A 76 6.28 20.77 -21.40
N LYS A 77 7.17 20.82 -20.41
CA LYS A 77 8.14 19.78 -20.13
C LYS A 77 7.85 19.15 -18.76
N ARG A 78 7.62 17.84 -18.76
CA ARG A 78 7.50 17.05 -17.55
C ARG A 78 8.87 16.99 -16.86
N THR A 79 8.94 17.41 -15.62
CA THR A 79 10.19 17.46 -14.84
C THR A 79 9.94 16.88 -13.47
N ARG A 80 10.83 16.01 -12.99
CA ARG A 80 10.79 15.51 -11.63
C ARG A 80 10.98 16.66 -10.64
N VAL A 81 10.18 16.67 -9.58
CA VAL A 81 10.30 17.67 -8.51
C VAL A 81 11.54 17.38 -7.64
N ASN A 82 11.97 18.36 -6.84
CA ASN A 82 13.15 18.21 -5.99
C ASN A 82 12.89 17.24 -4.82
N ASN A 83 13.96 16.78 -4.17
CA ASN A 83 13.89 15.79 -3.08
C ASN A 83 13.04 16.25 -1.88
N LYS A 84 13.03 17.55 -1.57
CA LYS A 84 12.18 18.10 -0.50
C LYS A 84 10.70 17.90 -0.83
N GLN A 85 10.30 18.16 -2.07
CA GLN A 85 8.96 17.94 -2.56
C GLN A 85 8.60 16.46 -2.61
N ILE A 86 9.52 15.59 -3.08
CA ILE A 86 9.33 14.12 -3.05
C ILE A 86 9.06 13.63 -1.63
N THR A 87 9.80 14.15 -0.63
CA THR A 87 9.56 13.78 0.78
C THR A 87 8.16 14.19 1.26
N GLN A 88 7.69 15.37 0.86
CA GLN A 88 6.35 15.84 1.18
C GLN A 88 5.26 15.03 0.47
N ASP A 89 5.48 14.70 -0.80
CA ASP A 89 4.55 13.90 -1.59
C ASP A 89 4.44 12.47 -1.04
N ARG A 90 5.57 11.85 -0.66
CA ARG A 90 5.58 10.53 0.00
C ARG A 90 4.86 10.52 1.35
N ALA A 91 4.85 11.63 2.07
CA ALA A 91 4.13 11.72 3.35
C ALA A 91 2.61 11.66 3.19
N LEU A 92 2.07 11.81 1.97
CA LEU A 92 0.65 11.60 1.68
C LEU A 92 0.26 10.12 1.68
N THR A 93 1.24 9.22 1.55
CA THR A 93 1.02 7.76 1.53
C THR A 93 1.74 7.08 2.68
N GLY A 94 1.11 6.06 3.26
CA GLY A 94 1.78 5.05 4.08
C GLY A 94 2.02 3.81 3.24
N MET A 95 3.19 3.20 3.32
CA MET A 95 3.48 1.96 2.59
C MET A 95 4.00 0.89 3.53
N VAL A 96 3.40 -0.29 3.42
CA VAL A 96 3.78 -1.50 4.14
C VAL A 96 4.25 -2.53 3.11
N PHE A 97 5.41 -3.10 3.32
CA PHE A 97 6.10 -3.99 2.40
C PHE A 97 5.94 -5.46 2.79
N GLN A 98 6.19 -6.34 1.87
CA GLN A 98 6.29 -7.79 2.08
C GLN A 98 7.35 -8.13 3.16
N SER A 99 8.52 -7.52 3.08
CA SER A 99 9.51 -7.55 4.15
C SER A 99 9.20 -6.41 5.13
N PHE A 100 9.25 -6.67 6.42
CA PHE A 100 8.81 -5.76 7.50
C PHE A 100 9.55 -4.41 7.47
N ASN A 101 10.81 -4.40 7.02
CA ASN A 101 11.67 -3.21 6.86
C ASN A 101 11.73 -2.35 8.12
N LEU A 102 11.70 -2.98 9.30
CA LEU A 102 11.95 -2.31 10.56
C LEU A 102 13.44 -2.00 10.71
N PHE A 103 13.75 -0.88 11.35
CA PHE A 103 15.11 -0.53 11.71
C PHE A 103 15.58 -1.43 12.86
N PRO A 104 16.55 -2.33 12.67
CA PRO A 104 16.88 -3.36 13.67
C PRO A 104 17.53 -2.79 14.94
N HIS A 105 18.09 -1.59 14.87
CA HIS A 105 18.72 -0.87 15.98
C HIS A 105 17.75 0.03 16.76
N LEU A 106 16.47 0.05 16.38
CA LEU A 106 15.39 0.80 17.03
C LEU A 106 14.37 -0.16 17.63
N SER A 107 13.81 0.16 18.79
CA SER A 107 12.69 -0.56 19.35
C SER A 107 11.42 -0.38 18.50
N ALA A 108 10.36 -1.15 18.79
CA ALA A 108 9.07 -1.03 18.11
C ALA A 108 8.51 0.40 18.21
N ALA A 109 8.48 0.97 19.41
CA ALA A 109 8.04 2.35 19.61
C ALA A 109 8.91 3.35 18.85
N GLU A 110 10.24 3.20 18.89
CA GLU A 110 11.17 4.09 18.18
C GLU A 110 11.03 4.00 16.66
N ASN A 111 10.75 2.80 16.11
CA ASN A 111 10.42 2.63 14.69
C ASN A 111 9.21 3.47 14.29
N ILE A 112 8.16 3.51 15.11
CA ILE A 112 6.96 4.33 14.87
C ILE A 112 7.28 5.82 15.04
N MET A 113 8.00 6.19 16.09
CA MET A 113 8.31 7.58 16.43
C MET A 113 9.23 8.28 15.42
N LEU A 114 10.05 7.53 14.69
CA LEU A 114 11.11 8.09 13.85
C LEU A 114 10.57 9.11 12.83
N ALA A 115 9.57 8.72 12.04
CA ALA A 115 9.00 9.58 11.02
C ALA A 115 8.20 10.74 11.62
N LEU A 116 7.47 10.53 12.71
CA LEU A 116 6.77 11.57 13.45
C LEU A 116 7.72 12.71 13.88
N ARG A 117 8.90 12.33 14.39
CA ARG A 117 9.91 13.30 14.83
C ARG A 117 10.68 13.95 13.68
N LYS A 118 11.09 13.15 12.69
CA LYS A 118 11.97 13.65 11.61
C LYS A 118 11.21 14.40 10.53
N VAL A 119 10.02 13.94 10.16
CA VAL A 119 9.20 14.50 9.06
C VAL A 119 8.17 15.48 9.61
N GLN A 120 7.35 15.07 10.57
CA GLN A 120 6.28 15.91 11.14
C GLN A 120 6.75 16.86 12.24
N LYS A 121 8.04 16.76 12.68
CA LYS A 121 8.64 17.63 13.71
C LYS A 121 7.94 17.58 15.07
N LYS A 122 7.22 16.50 15.37
CA LYS A 122 6.56 16.29 16.67
C LYS A 122 7.59 16.17 17.80
N SER A 123 7.20 16.57 18.99
CA SER A 123 8.01 16.38 20.20
C SER A 123 8.22 14.89 20.53
N LYS A 124 9.20 14.59 21.38
CA LYS A 124 9.44 13.20 21.85
C LYS A 124 8.21 12.66 22.58
N LYS A 125 7.56 13.49 23.42
CA LYS A 125 6.39 13.11 24.19
C LYS A 125 5.20 12.79 23.30
N GLU A 126 4.80 13.69 22.42
CA GLU A 126 3.70 13.46 21.46
C GLU A 126 3.94 12.24 20.57
N SER A 127 5.19 12.05 20.11
CA SER A 127 5.53 10.89 19.28
C SER A 127 5.42 9.58 20.05
N ALA A 128 5.76 9.58 21.35
CA ALA A 128 5.64 8.40 22.22
C ALA A 128 4.16 8.07 22.50
N GLU A 129 3.33 9.06 22.73
CA GLU A 129 1.88 8.89 22.95
C GLU A 129 1.21 8.29 21.68
N ILE A 130 1.56 8.82 20.51
CA ILE A 130 1.06 8.28 19.23
C ILE A 130 1.57 6.86 18.99
N ALA A 131 2.84 6.59 19.30
CA ALA A 131 3.42 5.26 19.12
C ALA A 131 2.75 4.24 20.04
N GLN A 132 2.51 4.58 21.30
CA GLN A 132 1.81 3.73 22.26
C GLN A 132 0.38 3.44 21.80
N HIS A 133 -0.36 4.48 21.39
CA HIS A 133 -1.71 4.32 20.84
C HIS A 133 -1.74 3.31 19.67
N TRP A 134 -0.84 3.45 18.68
CA TRP A 134 -0.82 2.56 17.53
C TRP A 134 -0.34 1.14 17.87
N LEU A 135 0.56 0.99 18.86
CA LEU A 135 0.92 -0.33 19.38
C LEU A 135 -0.30 -1.03 20.02
N GLU A 136 -1.13 -0.30 20.75
CA GLU A 136 -2.38 -0.83 21.30
C GLU A 136 -3.36 -1.23 20.19
N GLN A 137 -3.55 -0.39 19.18
CA GLN A 137 -4.45 -0.66 18.04
C GLN A 137 -4.03 -1.90 17.23
N VAL A 138 -2.73 -2.19 17.15
CA VAL A 138 -2.24 -3.41 16.46
C VAL A 138 -2.06 -4.61 17.41
N GLY A 139 -2.57 -4.54 18.65
CA GLY A 139 -2.53 -5.63 19.62
C GLY A 139 -1.14 -5.91 20.20
N LEU A 140 -0.30 -4.89 20.36
CA LEU A 140 1.07 -4.99 20.88
C LEU A 140 1.35 -3.97 22.01
N PRO A 141 0.46 -3.79 23.03
CA PRO A 141 0.57 -2.73 24.02
C PRO A 141 1.88 -2.80 24.83
N ASP A 142 2.37 -4.01 25.10
CA ASP A 142 3.55 -4.26 25.95
C ASP A 142 4.85 -4.48 25.16
N ARG A 143 4.84 -4.28 23.83
CA ARG A 143 5.99 -4.55 22.95
C ARG A 143 6.76 -3.30 22.53
N GLY A 144 6.42 -2.14 23.06
CA GLY A 144 7.05 -0.86 22.69
C GLY A 144 8.57 -0.82 22.83
N THR A 145 9.12 -1.49 23.84
CA THR A 145 10.57 -1.58 24.09
C THR A 145 11.27 -2.74 23.38
N SER A 146 10.51 -3.67 22.76
CA SER A 146 11.07 -4.83 22.06
C SER A 146 11.76 -4.39 20.75
N TYR A 147 12.91 -4.98 20.45
CA TYR A 147 13.61 -4.81 19.18
C TYR A 147 13.09 -5.81 18.14
N PRO A 148 13.24 -5.54 16.84
CA PRO A 148 12.73 -6.42 15.78
C PRO A 148 13.11 -7.89 15.94
N GLY A 149 14.36 -8.20 16.33
CA GLY A 149 14.80 -9.58 16.58
C GLY A 149 14.14 -10.30 17.75
N GLN A 150 13.36 -9.59 18.59
CA GLN A 150 12.60 -10.13 19.72
C GLN A 150 11.10 -10.29 19.39
N LEU A 151 10.70 -9.97 18.17
CA LEU A 151 9.32 -10.00 17.70
C LEU A 151 9.14 -11.12 16.67
N SER A 152 7.99 -11.82 16.71
CA SER A 152 7.61 -12.75 15.63
C SER A 152 7.41 -12.00 14.30
N GLY A 153 7.38 -12.71 13.17
CA GLY A 153 7.13 -12.11 11.86
C GLY A 153 5.81 -11.33 11.82
N GLY A 154 4.73 -11.89 12.35
CA GLY A 154 3.43 -11.21 12.45
C GLY A 154 3.47 -9.97 13.35
N GLN A 155 4.21 -10.01 14.47
CA GLN A 155 4.41 -8.84 15.34
C GLN A 155 5.23 -7.75 14.63
N GLN A 156 6.29 -8.10 13.92
CA GLN A 156 7.08 -7.15 13.13
C GLN A 156 6.22 -6.48 12.06
N GLN A 157 5.37 -7.24 11.37
CA GLN A 157 4.47 -6.70 10.35
C GLN A 157 3.43 -5.75 10.95
N ARG A 158 2.87 -6.09 12.11
CA ARG A 158 1.93 -5.21 12.82
C ARG A 158 2.61 -3.90 13.28
N VAL A 159 3.87 -3.95 13.72
CA VAL A 159 4.66 -2.73 13.99
C VAL A 159 4.90 -1.93 12.71
N ALA A 160 5.17 -2.57 11.57
CA ALA A 160 5.34 -1.89 10.29
C ALA A 160 4.04 -1.19 9.84
N ILE A 161 2.87 -1.81 10.05
CA ILE A 161 1.56 -1.19 9.82
C ILE A 161 1.38 0.01 10.74
N ALA A 162 1.60 -0.14 12.05
CA ALA A 162 1.51 0.94 13.04
C ALA A 162 2.40 2.13 12.66
N ARG A 163 3.64 1.87 12.23
CA ARG A 163 4.59 2.90 11.76
C ARG A 163 4.05 3.68 10.56
N ALA A 164 3.43 3.00 9.62
CA ALA A 164 2.89 3.64 8.41
C ALA A 164 1.64 4.47 8.71
N VAL A 165 0.70 3.92 9.47
CA VAL A 165 -0.58 4.59 9.81
C VAL A 165 -0.37 5.75 10.78
N ALA A 166 0.60 5.69 11.69
CA ALA A 166 0.91 6.75 12.65
C ALA A 166 1.21 8.10 11.97
N MET A 167 1.67 8.10 10.72
CA MET A 167 1.90 9.30 9.94
C MET A 167 0.62 9.99 9.46
N ASN A 168 -0.55 9.39 9.69
CA ASN A 168 -1.87 9.86 9.23
C ASN A 168 -1.90 10.12 7.71
N PRO A 169 -1.57 9.11 6.89
CA PRO A 169 -1.53 9.24 5.44
C PRO A 169 -2.94 9.37 4.84
N LYS A 170 -3.05 9.94 3.64
CA LYS A 170 -4.29 9.98 2.84
C LYS A 170 -4.62 8.64 2.19
N LEU A 171 -3.59 7.83 1.94
CA LEU A 171 -3.68 6.55 1.26
C LEU A 171 -2.70 5.55 1.86
N MET A 172 -3.18 4.37 2.24
CA MET A 172 -2.33 3.25 2.63
C MET A 172 -2.09 2.32 1.44
N LEU A 173 -0.85 1.90 1.27
CA LEU A 173 -0.39 0.98 0.25
C LEU A 173 0.14 -0.29 0.93
N PHE A 174 -0.39 -1.45 0.57
CA PHE A 174 0.03 -2.74 1.11
C PHE A 174 0.58 -3.63 -0.02
N ASP A 175 1.83 -4.02 0.06
CA ASP A 175 2.53 -4.82 -0.95
C ASP A 175 2.80 -6.23 -0.42
N GLU A 176 1.86 -7.16 -0.67
CA GLU A 176 1.94 -8.59 -0.32
C GLU A 176 2.36 -8.85 1.13
N VAL A 177 1.76 -8.15 2.08
CA VAL A 177 2.20 -8.05 3.49
C VAL A 177 2.11 -9.34 4.29
N THR A 178 1.50 -10.40 3.76
CA THR A 178 1.39 -11.72 4.39
C THR A 178 2.37 -12.75 3.80
N SER A 179 2.96 -12.48 2.64
CA SER A 179 3.74 -13.48 1.89
C SER A 179 5.04 -13.96 2.56
N ALA A 180 5.53 -13.22 3.57
CA ALA A 180 6.72 -13.57 4.36
C ALA A 180 6.37 -14.14 5.74
N LEU A 181 5.09 -14.47 5.99
CA LEU A 181 4.60 -14.94 7.28
C LEU A 181 4.27 -16.43 7.26
N ASP A 182 4.42 -17.06 8.41
CA ASP A 182 3.87 -18.38 8.65
C ASP A 182 2.34 -18.35 8.60
N PRO A 183 1.66 -19.38 8.07
CA PRO A 183 0.21 -19.40 7.87
C PRO A 183 -0.61 -19.06 9.13
N GLU A 184 -0.12 -19.46 10.31
CA GLU A 184 -0.78 -19.20 11.60
C GLU A 184 -0.78 -17.71 12.00
N LEU A 185 0.17 -16.91 11.46
CA LEU A 185 0.31 -15.48 11.77
C LEU A 185 -0.42 -14.57 10.77
N ILE A 186 -0.89 -15.11 9.65
CA ILE A 186 -1.53 -14.34 8.57
C ILE A 186 -2.78 -13.63 9.09
N ASN A 187 -3.65 -14.35 9.80
CA ASN A 187 -4.93 -13.80 10.25
C ASN A 187 -4.74 -12.62 11.19
N GLU A 188 -3.75 -12.65 12.09
CA GLU A 188 -3.47 -11.53 13.00
C GLU A 188 -3.15 -10.22 12.26
N VAL A 189 -2.47 -10.31 11.12
CA VAL A 189 -2.12 -9.15 10.28
C VAL A 189 -3.32 -8.70 9.45
N LEU A 190 -4.08 -9.64 8.87
CA LEU A 190 -5.27 -9.33 8.10
C LEU A 190 -6.36 -8.68 8.94
N ASP A 191 -6.53 -9.10 10.19
CA ASP A 191 -7.51 -8.52 11.11
C ASP A 191 -7.18 -7.05 11.44
N VAL A 192 -5.89 -6.70 11.57
CA VAL A 192 -5.48 -5.29 11.70
C VAL A 192 -5.86 -4.49 10.45
N ILE A 193 -5.64 -5.03 9.25
CA ILE A 193 -6.00 -4.32 8.01
C ILE A 193 -7.52 -4.20 7.86
N LYS A 194 -8.30 -5.23 8.26
CA LYS A 194 -9.77 -5.16 8.32
C LYS A 194 -10.25 -4.06 9.25
N SER A 195 -9.63 -3.93 10.43
CA SER A 195 -9.95 -2.84 11.37
C SER A 195 -9.75 -1.48 10.74
N LEU A 196 -8.62 -1.26 10.07
CA LEU A 196 -8.35 -0.01 9.36
C LEU A 196 -9.37 0.27 8.22
N ALA A 197 -9.86 -0.78 7.55
CA ALA A 197 -10.91 -0.65 6.54
C ALA A 197 -12.24 -0.19 7.17
N ILE A 198 -12.62 -0.77 8.29
CA ILE A 198 -13.82 -0.40 9.06
C ILE A 198 -13.73 1.06 9.54
N ASP A 199 -12.55 1.51 9.95
CA ASP A 199 -12.28 2.90 10.38
C ASP A 199 -12.26 3.90 9.19
N GLY A 200 -12.53 3.45 7.97
CA GLY A 200 -12.64 4.29 6.78
C GLY A 200 -11.31 4.70 6.14
N MET A 201 -10.23 3.96 6.42
CA MET A 201 -8.93 4.19 5.77
C MET A 201 -9.00 3.87 4.28
N THR A 202 -8.55 4.80 3.44
CA THR A 202 -8.42 4.57 1.99
C THR A 202 -7.21 3.68 1.72
N MET A 203 -7.39 2.56 1.03
CA MET A 203 -6.33 1.56 0.87
C MET A 203 -6.24 0.99 -0.54
N LEU A 204 -5.01 0.82 -1.03
CA LEU A 204 -4.68 0.04 -2.21
C LEU A 204 -3.82 -1.15 -1.79
N ILE A 205 -4.31 -2.36 -1.99
CA ILE A 205 -3.76 -3.59 -1.44
C ILE A 205 -3.36 -4.54 -2.57
N VAL A 206 -2.09 -4.91 -2.66
CA VAL A 206 -1.64 -6.06 -3.46
C VAL A 206 -1.61 -7.28 -2.56
N THR A 207 -2.34 -8.32 -2.92
CA THR A 207 -2.46 -9.52 -2.10
C THR A 207 -2.66 -10.79 -2.91
N HIS A 208 -2.24 -11.92 -2.34
CA HIS A 208 -2.55 -13.27 -2.76
C HIS A 208 -3.64 -13.93 -1.89
N GLU A 209 -4.14 -13.22 -0.87
CA GLU A 209 -5.21 -13.68 0.01
C GLU A 209 -6.58 -13.36 -0.63
N MET A 210 -7.07 -14.27 -1.49
CA MET A 210 -8.26 -14.02 -2.30
C MET A 210 -9.52 -13.82 -1.46
N ARG A 211 -9.67 -14.64 -0.39
CA ARG A 211 -10.79 -14.51 0.53
C ARG A 211 -10.79 -13.17 1.25
N PHE A 212 -9.63 -12.72 1.70
CA PHE A 212 -9.49 -11.40 2.31
C PHE A 212 -9.83 -10.29 1.31
N ALA A 213 -9.30 -10.34 0.07
CA ALA A 213 -9.63 -9.38 -0.97
C ALA A 213 -11.13 -9.32 -1.25
N TYR A 214 -11.80 -10.49 -1.27
CA TYR A 214 -13.25 -10.57 -1.43
C TYR A 214 -14.02 -9.89 -0.27
N GLU A 215 -13.60 -10.12 0.98
CA GLU A 215 -14.30 -9.66 2.18
C GLU A 215 -14.15 -8.14 2.41
N VAL A 216 -12.98 -7.55 2.09
CA VAL A 216 -12.69 -6.16 2.48
C VAL A 216 -12.81 -5.15 1.36
N SER A 217 -12.74 -5.60 0.09
CA SER A 217 -12.63 -4.66 -1.02
C SER A 217 -13.98 -4.18 -1.51
N LYS A 218 -14.05 -2.89 -1.81
CA LYS A 218 -15.15 -2.32 -2.59
C LYS A 218 -14.98 -2.62 -4.08
N LYS A 219 -13.74 -2.68 -4.55
CA LYS A 219 -13.36 -3.00 -5.92
C LYS A 219 -12.14 -3.92 -5.93
N VAL A 220 -12.12 -4.85 -6.86
CA VAL A 220 -10.96 -5.71 -7.14
C VAL A 220 -10.49 -5.47 -8.56
N ILE A 221 -9.19 -5.45 -8.75
CA ILE A 221 -8.50 -5.23 -10.02
C ILE A 221 -7.64 -6.45 -10.31
N PHE A 222 -7.84 -7.05 -11.47
CA PHE A 222 -6.97 -8.09 -11.99
C PHE A 222 -5.94 -7.48 -12.94
N MET A 223 -4.67 -7.54 -12.55
CA MET A 223 -3.55 -7.12 -13.40
C MET A 223 -2.93 -8.31 -14.11
N ASN A 224 -2.69 -8.16 -15.41
CA ASN A 224 -1.99 -9.13 -16.25
C ASN A 224 -1.11 -8.43 -17.26
N ASP A 225 0.14 -8.89 -17.42
CA ASP A 225 1.10 -8.40 -18.41
C ASP A 225 1.25 -6.87 -18.49
N GLY A 226 1.19 -6.21 -17.33
CA GLY A 226 1.40 -4.76 -17.21
C GLY A 226 0.18 -3.88 -17.47
N VAL A 227 -1.01 -4.48 -17.67
CA VAL A 227 -2.28 -3.77 -17.85
C VAL A 227 -3.33 -4.23 -16.85
N ILE A 228 -4.38 -3.41 -16.67
CA ILE A 228 -5.59 -3.85 -15.99
C ILE A 228 -6.39 -4.70 -16.99
N GLY A 229 -6.45 -6.00 -16.72
CA GLY A 229 -7.18 -6.94 -17.57
C GLY A 229 -8.68 -6.91 -17.27
N GLU A 230 -9.05 -6.80 -15.98
CA GLU A 230 -10.44 -6.76 -15.54
C GLU A 230 -10.54 -6.02 -14.20
N GLN A 231 -11.65 -5.33 -13.97
CA GLN A 231 -11.93 -4.69 -12.68
C GLN A 231 -13.43 -4.67 -12.41
N GLY A 232 -13.81 -4.81 -11.16
CA GLY A 232 -15.23 -4.84 -10.78
C GLY A 232 -15.40 -4.98 -9.27
N THR A 233 -16.63 -5.23 -8.84
CA THR A 233 -16.95 -5.63 -7.48
C THR A 233 -16.33 -7.01 -7.18
N PRO A 234 -16.14 -7.37 -5.89
CA PRO A 234 -15.68 -8.71 -5.53
C PRO A 234 -16.51 -9.82 -6.17
N ASP A 235 -17.84 -9.68 -6.22
CA ASP A 235 -18.71 -10.69 -6.84
C ASP A 235 -18.49 -10.84 -8.35
N GLU A 236 -18.29 -9.74 -9.07
CA GLU A 236 -17.99 -9.78 -10.50
C GLU A 236 -16.65 -10.47 -10.76
N ILE A 237 -15.61 -10.14 -10.02
CA ILE A 237 -14.26 -10.66 -10.24
C ILE A 237 -14.14 -12.13 -9.79
N PHE A 238 -14.65 -12.49 -8.61
CA PHE A 238 -14.41 -13.82 -8.03
C PHE A 238 -15.47 -14.86 -8.41
N LYS A 239 -16.73 -14.45 -8.58
CA LYS A 239 -17.83 -15.40 -8.89
C LYS A 239 -18.21 -15.41 -10.36
N ASN A 240 -18.07 -14.27 -11.05
CA ASN A 240 -18.50 -14.10 -12.43
C ASN A 240 -17.39 -13.49 -13.31
N PRO A 241 -16.18 -14.10 -13.37
CA PRO A 241 -15.08 -13.57 -14.17
C PRO A 241 -15.46 -13.54 -15.65
N SER A 242 -15.25 -12.38 -16.31
CA SER A 242 -15.63 -12.19 -17.73
C SER A 242 -14.55 -12.72 -18.68
N SER A 243 -13.28 -12.70 -18.27
CA SER A 243 -12.16 -13.13 -19.10
C SER A 243 -11.72 -14.56 -18.79
N GLU A 244 -11.36 -15.31 -19.84
CA GLU A 244 -10.73 -16.63 -19.69
C GLU A 244 -9.45 -16.58 -18.86
N ARG A 245 -8.69 -15.47 -18.98
CA ARG A 245 -7.43 -15.27 -18.26
C ARG A 245 -7.64 -15.16 -16.75
N LEU A 246 -8.64 -14.37 -16.31
CA LEU A 246 -9.02 -14.27 -14.90
C LEU A 246 -9.57 -15.61 -14.40
N SER A 247 -10.45 -16.26 -15.17
CA SER A 247 -10.98 -17.58 -14.83
C SER A 247 -9.89 -18.63 -14.63
N ALA A 248 -8.86 -18.66 -15.49
CA ALA A 248 -7.72 -19.54 -15.37
C ALA A 248 -6.85 -19.19 -14.13
N PHE A 249 -6.66 -17.90 -13.84
CA PHE A 249 -5.95 -17.45 -12.66
C PHE A 249 -6.64 -17.90 -11.37
N LEU A 250 -7.96 -17.70 -11.27
CA LEU A 250 -8.73 -18.04 -10.07
C LEU A 250 -8.80 -19.55 -9.83
N LYS A 251 -8.85 -20.40 -10.86
CA LYS A 251 -8.82 -21.86 -10.71
C LYS A 251 -7.51 -22.36 -10.06
N ASN A 252 -6.41 -21.65 -10.22
CA ASN A 252 -5.11 -21.98 -9.65
C ASN A 252 -4.87 -21.35 -8.27
N THR A 253 -5.78 -20.52 -7.79
CA THR A 253 -5.73 -19.87 -6.48
C THR A 253 -6.77 -20.49 -5.55
N LYS A 254 -6.41 -20.68 -4.27
CA LYS A 254 -7.36 -21.15 -3.26
C LYS A 254 -8.31 -20.00 -2.89
N PHE A 255 -9.52 -20.03 -3.41
CA PHE A 255 -10.62 -19.15 -3.05
C PHE A 255 -11.73 -19.94 -2.37
#